data_ff98e0622182f73cc93759a4e19fb2c5
#
_entry.id   ff98e0622182f73cc93759a4e19fb2c5
#
_cell.length_a   1.000
_cell.length_b   1.000
_cell.length_c   1.000
_cell.angle_alpha   90.00
_cell.angle_beta   90.00
_cell.angle_gamma   90.00
#
_symmetry.space_group_name_H-M   'P 1'
#
loop_
_entity.id
_entity.type
_entity.pdbx_description
1 polymer ?
#
loop_
_entity_poly.entity_id
_entity_poly.type
_entity_poly.pdbx_seq_one_letter_code
_entity_poly.pdbx_strand_id
1 'polypeptide(L)'
;MKMKKLLLFLTCLFPLVASAQLFACRNVIKDGYDFWLYVPENYTPSVKKPVVMFLHGNSLRGNDLEAVRNYGCINAVTRSRDIDALVIAPQTTTNWNPKMVMDVYDWVKDRYTVDVDRFYVLGMSMGGYGTLDFVATYPDKVAAAMAMCGGATTTSVCGLNEVPLWIIHGTADTAVPVSRSQNVVDAMSECGDTCRLIFNKLKGVNHTRLARVFYLEQTYDWLFSHSLNDSARRVNRNYSITNALMNNVYDDLQNNPNIKVLEWNKSEVGKRYYVVKKGDSLSKIAVENNTTVSLLCKLNKIKKTDNLKVGKKLRVK
;
A
#
# COMPACT_ATOMS: atom_id res chain seq x y z
N MET A 1 2.36 -54.35 39.44
CA MET A 1 1.85 -53.69 38.22
C MET A 1 1.97 -52.21 38.41
N LYS A 2 3.03 -51.56 37.86
CA LYS A 2 3.28 -50.10 38.06
C LYS A 2 2.66 -49.33 36.90
N MET A 3 1.60 -48.54 37.18
CA MET A 3 1.00 -47.63 36.23
C MET A 3 1.98 -46.48 35.92
N LYS A 4 2.44 -46.39 34.68
CA LYS A 4 3.16 -45.21 34.16
C LYS A 4 2.16 -44.06 33.93
N LYS A 5 2.26 -43.01 34.72
CA LYS A 5 1.51 -41.75 34.46
C LYS A 5 2.06 -41.13 33.19
N LEU A 6 1.26 -41.12 32.14
CA LEU A 6 1.54 -40.42 30.88
C LEU A 6 1.25 -38.91 31.13
N LEU A 7 2.31 -38.14 31.29
CA LEU A 7 2.21 -36.67 31.41
C LEU A 7 1.99 -36.11 30.00
N LEU A 8 0.74 -35.75 29.70
CA LEU A 8 0.38 -35.08 28.46
C LEU A 8 0.85 -33.63 28.57
N PHE A 9 2.00 -33.28 27.96
CA PHE A 9 2.41 -31.92 27.76
C PHE A 9 1.52 -31.29 26.69
N LEU A 10 0.49 -30.57 27.13
CA LEU A 10 -0.30 -29.67 26.27
C LEU A 10 0.59 -28.47 25.95
N THR A 11 1.36 -28.55 24.87
CA THR A 11 2.03 -27.37 24.32
C THR A 11 0.95 -26.46 23.73
N CYS A 12 0.51 -25.48 24.50
CA CYS A 12 -0.21 -24.33 23.96
C CYS A 12 0.72 -23.65 22.95
N LEU A 13 0.56 -23.97 21.67
CA LEU A 13 1.02 -23.15 20.57
C LEU A 13 0.17 -21.86 20.62
N PHE A 14 0.64 -20.88 21.39
CA PHE A 14 0.18 -19.52 21.18
C PHE A 14 0.64 -19.14 19.77
N PRO A 15 -0.29 -18.82 18.84
CA PRO A 15 0.13 -18.22 17.60
C PRO A 15 0.88 -16.94 17.99
N LEU A 16 2.12 -16.76 17.52
CA LEU A 16 2.74 -15.44 17.54
C LEU A 16 1.85 -14.55 16.67
N VAL A 17 0.95 -13.82 17.30
CA VAL A 17 0.16 -12.79 16.65
C VAL A 17 1.17 -11.71 16.29
N ALA A 18 1.57 -11.70 15.01
CA ALA A 18 2.38 -10.61 14.49
C ALA A 18 1.49 -9.38 14.53
N SER A 19 1.81 -8.39 15.34
CA SER A 19 1.07 -7.13 15.35
C SER A 19 1.35 -6.36 14.06
N ALA A 20 0.35 -5.61 13.56
CA ALA A 20 0.55 -4.67 12.48
C ALA A 20 1.67 -3.67 12.83
N GLN A 21 2.44 -3.26 11.83
CA GLN A 21 3.61 -2.38 12.02
C GLN A 21 3.49 -1.14 11.13
N LEU A 22 3.87 -0.01 11.67
CA LEU A 22 3.95 1.26 10.95
C LEU A 22 5.37 1.81 11.07
N PHE A 23 6.10 1.80 9.97
CA PHE A 23 7.50 2.23 9.92
C PHE A 23 7.63 3.66 9.39
N ALA A 24 8.33 4.51 10.13
CA ALA A 24 8.85 5.77 9.63
C ALA A 24 10.15 5.52 8.84
N CYS A 25 10.09 5.63 7.52
CA CYS A 25 11.21 5.39 6.62
C CYS A 25 11.85 6.74 6.23
N ARG A 26 12.86 7.17 6.98
CA ARG A 26 13.55 8.47 6.78
C ARG A 26 14.91 8.27 6.11
N ASN A 27 15.23 9.09 5.11
CA ASN A 27 16.52 9.09 4.41
C ASN A 27 16.96 7.71 3.88
N VAL A 28 15.99 6.86 3.50
CA VAL A 28 16.24 5.49 3.04
C VAL A 28 16.48 5.41 1.54
N ILE A 29 16.03 6.43 0.80
CA ILE A 29 16.25 6.63 -0.64
C ILE A 29 17.04 7.92 -0.77
N LYS A 30 18.19 7.84 -1.42
CA LYS A 30 19.04 9.02 -1.67
C LYS A 30 18.27 10.02 -2.54
N ASP A 31 18.16 11.26 -2.10
CA ASP A 31 17.45 12.35 -2.77
C ASP A 31 15.97 12.01 -3.08
N GLY A 32 15.40 11.04 -2.34
CA GLY A 32 14.02 10.56 -2.48
C GLY A 32 13.11 11.07 -1.37
N TYR A 33 11.88 10.60 -1.38
CA TYR A 33 10.91 10.92 -0.35
C TYR A 33 11.14 10.11 0.92
N ASP A 34 10.94 10.73 2.08
CA ASP A 34 10.62 10.04 3.33
C ASP A 34 9.18 9.55 3.26
N PHE A 35 8.87 8.43 3.91
CA PHE A 35 7.54 7.84 3.83
C PHE A 35 7.18 6.99 5.04
N TRP A 36 5.89 6.88 5.32
CA TRP A 36 5.33 5.85 6.18
C TRP A 36 5.10 4.57 5.40
N LEU A 37 5.42 3.44 6.02
CA LEU A 37 5.11 2.10 5.52
C LEU A 37 4.32 1.32 6.56
N TYR A 38 3.06 1.04 6.27
CA TYR A 38 2.24 0.11 7.04
C TYR A 38 2.41 -1.31 6.51
N VAL A 39 2.65 -2.25 7.43
CA VAL A 39 2.72 -3.69 7.18
C VAL A 39 1.59 -4.35 7.97
N PRO A 40 0.61 -4.98 7.32
CA PRO A 40 -0.54 -5.56 8.00
C PRO A 40 -0.14 -6.76 8.87
N GLU A 41 -0.95 -7.06 9.88
CA GLU A 41 -0.69 -8.12 10.86
C GLU A 41 -0.52 -9.51 10.21
N ASN A 42 -1.28 -9.77 9.15
CA ASN A 42 -1.24 -11.03 8.41
C ASN A 42 -0.14 -11.09 7.33
N TYR A 43 0.78 -10.10 7.29
CA TYR A 43 1.89 -10.14 6.35
C TYR A 43 2.86 -11.28 6.69
N THR A 44 3.17 -12.09 5.69
CA THR A 44 4.25 -13.07 5.75
C THR A 44 5.13 -12.98 4.51
N PRO A 45 6.45 -13.23 4.60
CA PRO A 45 7.34 -13.21 3.44
C PRO A 45 7.03 -14.27 2.37
N SER A 46 6.15 -15.23 2.66
CA SER A 46 5.75 -16.29 1.73
C SER A 46 4.49 -15.96 0.92
N VAL A 47 3.77 -14.90 1.29
CA VAL A 47 2.51 -14.51 0.65
C VAL A 47 2.67 -13.12 0.05
N LYS A 48 2.38 -12.99 -1.24
CA LYS A 48 2.38 -11.70 -1.93
C LYS A 48 1.25 -10.82 -1.42
N LYS A 49 1.55 -9.57 -1.07
CA LYS A 49 0.56 -8.58 -0.63
C LYS A 49 0.40 -7.46 -1.67
N PRO A 50 -0.81 -6.99 -1.89
CA PRO A 50 -1.06 -5.77 -2.66
C PRO A 50 -0.31 -4.58 -2.06
N VAL A 51 -0.12 -3.54 -2.87
CA VAL A 51 0.48 -2.28 -2.43
C VAL A 51 -0.48 -1.13 -2.71
N VAL A 52 -0.69 -0.28 -1.71
CA VAL A 52 -1.48 0.95 -1.80
C VAL A 52 -0.56 2.14 -1.57
N MET A 53 -0.40 3.00 -2.57
CA MET A 53 0.34 4.25 -2.50
C MET A 53 -0.63 5.41 -2.27
N PHE A 54 -0.48 6.11 -1.14
CA PHE A 54 -1.27 7.29 -0.80
C PHE A 54 -0.46 8.57 -1.05
N LEU A 55 -0.97 9.46 -1.89
CA LEU A 55 -0.38 10.76 -2.17
C LEU A 55 -1.20 11.87 -1.49
N HIS A 56 -0.57 12.56 -0.53
CA HIS A 56 -1.23 13.57 0.29
C HIS A 56 -1.49 14.89 -0.46
N GLY A 57 -2.42 15.68 0.05
CA GLY A 57 -2.70 17.04 -0.41
C GLY A 57 -1.71 18.09 0.15
N ASN A 58 -1.86 19.32 -0.30
CA ASN A 58 -0.96 20.42 0.08
C ASN A 58 -0.87 20.68 1.59
N SER A 59 -1.92 20.37 2.35
CA SER A 59 -1.96 20.57 3.82
C SER A 59 -0.96 19.70 4.60
N LEU A 60 -0.47 18.61 4.02
CA LEU A 60 0.53 17.72 4.64
C LEU A 60 1.91 17.86 3.97
N ARG A 61 2.06 18.84 3.09
CA ARG A 61 3.33 19.15 2.43
C ARG A 61 4.34 19.65 3.45
N GLY A 62 5.56 19.14 3.38
CA GLY A 62 6.63 19.52 4.30
C GLY A 62 7.68 18.43 4.46
N ASN A 63 8.45 18.54 5.52
CA ASN A 63 9.50 17.61 5.94
C ASN A 63 9.26 17.04 7.35
N ASP A 64 8.07 17.24 7.90
CA ASP A 64 7.62 16.58 9.12
C ASP A 64 6.75 15.37 8.73
N LEU A 65 7.36 14.21 8.66
CA LEU A 65 6.68 12.98 8.24
C LEU A 65 5.47 12.63 9.14
N GLU A 66 5.46 13.07 10.41
CA GLU A 66 4.31 12.84 11.31
C GLU A 66 3.04 13.50 10.79
N ALA A 67 3.14 14.63 10.09
CA ALA A 67 1.99 15.30 9.50
C ALA A 67 1.20 14.39 8.55
N VAL A 68 1.86 13.46 7.85
CA VAL A 68 1.21 12.53 6.90
C VAL A 68 0.23 11.57 7.58
N ARG A 69 0.29 11.44 8.91
CA ARG A 69 -0.65 10.63 9.73
C ARG A 69 -1.96 11.35 10.06
N ASN A 70 -2.10 12.63 9.74
CA ASN A 70 -3.27 13.41 10.13
C ASN A 70 -4.54 13.04 9.34
N TYR A 71 -4.42 12.58 8.09
CA TYR A 71 -5.52 12.00 7.32
C TYR A 71 -5.00 11.06 6.24
N GLY A 72 -5.92 10.40 5.51
CA GLY A 72 -5.59 9.47 4.42
C GLY A 72 -5.39 8.04 4.89
N CYS A 73 -4.74 7.23 4.07
CA CYS A 73 -4.68 5.78 4.29
C CYS A 73 -3.94 5.39 5.58
N ILE A 74 -2.88 6.14 5.98
CA ILE A 74 -2.18 5.85 7.24
C ILE A 74 -3.07 6.17 8.43
N ASN A 75 -3.80 7.29 8.40
CA ASN A 75 -4.76 7.60 9.45
C ASN A 75 -5.89 6.56 9.50
N ALA A 76 -6.37 6.10 8.34
CA ALA A 76 -7.41 5.09 8.25
C ALA A 76 -6.98 3.78 8.94
N VAL A 77 -5.79 3.23 8.65
CA VAL A 77 -5.31 2.01 9.32
C VAL A 77 -5.08 2.21 10.81
N THR A 78 -4.58 3.38 11.24
CA THR A 78 -4.40 3.68 12.67
C THR A 78 -5.74 3.84 13.40
N ARG A 79 -6.82 4.04 12.67
CA ARG A 79 -8.20 4.08 13.16
C ARG A 79 -8.98 2.79 12.86
N SER A 80 -8.30 1.67 12.78
CA SER A 80 -8.87 0.32 12.60
C SER A 80 -9.57 0.07 11.26
N ARG A 81 -9.35 0.91 10.23
CA ARG A 81 -9.77 0.52 8.89
C ARG A 81 -8.88 -0.65 8.42
N ASP A 82 -9.50 -1.79 8.15
CA ASP A 82 -8.78 -2.94 7.61
C ASP A 82 -8.39 -2.67 6.16
N ILE A 83 -7.08 -2.67 5.89
CA ILE A 83 -6.52 -2.56 4.55
C ILE A 83 -5.52 -3.71 4.40
N ASP A 84 -5.96 -4.81 3.77
CA ASP A 84 -5.13 -6.00 3.58
C ASP A 84 -4.07 -5.79 2.48
N ALA A 85 -3.23 -4.78 2.67
CA ALA A 85 -2.16 -4.38 1.76
C ALA A 85 -0.98 -3.76 2.54
N LEU A 86 0.18 -3.69 1.90
CA LEU A 86 1.22 -2.75 2.31
C LEU A 86 0.76 -1.35 1.93
N VAL A 87 0.70 -0.41 2.89
CA VAL A 87 0.30 0.97 2.61
C VAL A 87 1.52 1.88 2.70
N ILE A 88 1.79 2.61 1.63
CA ILE A 88 2.92 3.53 1.52
C ILE A 88 2.38 4.96 1.45
N ALA A 89 2.90 5.84 2.27
CA ALA A 89 2.51 7.25 2.30
C ALA A 89 3.76 8.14 2.33
N PRO A 90 4.31 8.51 1.18
CA PRO A 90 5.44 9.42 1.12
C PRO A 90 5.04 10.84 1.50
N GLN A 91 6.05 11.66 1.82
CA GLN A 91 5.89 13.10 2.00
C GLN A 91 6.74 13.87 1.00
N THR A 92 6.18 14.93 0.45
CA THR A 92 6.89 15.87 -0.42
C THR A 92 6.87 17.29 0.14
N THR A 93 7.91 18.04 -0.16
CA THR A 93 8.00 19.49 0.12
C THR A 93 7.53 20.34 -1.04
N THR A 94 7.26 19.73 -2.20
CA THR A 94 6.86 20.40 -3.45
C THR A 94 5.66 19.69 -4.07
N ASN A 95 5.44 19.83 -5.37
CA ASN A 95 4.51 18.99 -6.11
C ASN A 95 5.07 17.57 -6.24
N TRP A 96 4.18 16.60 -6.48
CA TRP A 96 4.56 15.22 -6.67
C TRP A 96 5.39 15.02 -7.94
N ASN A 97 6.44 14.22 -7.83
CA ASN A 97 7.26 13.79 -8.96
C ASN A 97 7.00 12.28 -9.19
N PRO A 98 6.45 11.88 -10.34
CA PRO A 98 6.13 10.47 -10.63
C PRO A 98 7.32 9.53 -10.47
N LYS A 99 8.53 9.94 -10.88
CA LYS A 99 9.72 9.11 -10.70
C LYS A 99 10.06 8.87 -9.24
N MET A 100 10.01 9.90 -8.40
CA MET A 100 10.32 9.76 -6.97
C MET A 100 9.25 8.90 -6.26
N VAL A 101 7.98 8.96 -6.69
CA VAL A 101 6.93 8.05 -6.21
C VAL A 101 7.24 6.60 -6.60
N MET A 102 7.68 6.36 -7.84
CA MET A 102 8.11 5.04 -8.30
C MET A 102 9.32 4.53 -7.52
N ASP A 103 10.30 5.38 -7.21
CA ASP A 103 11.48 5.01 -6.44
C ASP A 103 11.09 4.49 -5.03
N VAL A 104 10.04 5.06 -4.41
CA VAL A 104 9.51 4.56 -3.13
C VAL A 104 8.85 3.19 -3.30
N TYR A 105 8.05 2.99 -4.35
CA TYR A 105 7.47 1.68 -4.65
C TYR A 105 8.55 0.62 -4.88
N ASP A 106 9.56 0.91 -5.70
CA ASP A 106 10.67 0.00 -6.00
C ASP A 106 11.45 -0.35 -4.73
N TRP A 107 11.68 0.63 -3.85
CA TRP A 107 12.34 0.40 -2.57
C TRP A 107 11.57 -0.61 -1.70
N VAL A 108 10.23 -0.51 -1.66
CA VAL A 108 9.37 -1.46 -0.91
C VAL A 108 9.37 -2.83 -1.61
N LYS A 109 9.20 -2.88 -2.91
CA LYS A 109 9.20 -4.12 -3.72
C LYS A 109 10.49 -4.93 -3.53
N ASP A 110 11.62 -4.27 -3.40
CA ASP A 110 12.92 -4.92 -3.17
C ASP A 110 13.05 -5.56 -1.78
N ARG A 111 12.20 -5.18 -0.82
CA ARG A 111 12.32 -5.55 0.60
C ARG A 111 11.17 -6.39 1.12
N TYR A 112 10.03 -6.29 0.50
CA TYR A 112 8.82 -7.00 0.90
C TYR A 112 8.34 -7.90 -0.25
N THR A 113 7.58 -8.93 0.09
CA THR A 113 6.95 -9.81 -0.91
C THR A 113 5.65 -9.16 -1.36
N VAL A 114 5.73 -8.39 -2.45
CA VAL A 114 4.60 -7.66 -3.01
C VAL A 114 3.97 -8.42 -4.16
N ASP A 115 2.68 -8.21 -4.35
CA ASP A 115 1.95 -8.59 -5.56
C ASP A 115 2.08 -7.45 -6.57
N VAL A 116 2.97 -7.63 -7.55
CA VAL A 116 3.27 -6.60 -8.56
C VAL A 116 2.08 -6.33 -9.50
N ASP A 117 1.14 -7.26 -9.58
CA ASP A 117 -0.07 -7.14 -10.39
C ASP A 117 -1.19 -6.39 -9.65
N ARG A 118 -0.97 -6.05 -8.38
CA ARG A 118 -1.94 -5.39 -7.50
C ARG A 118 -1.33 -4.17 -6.80
N PHE A 119 -0.80 -3.24 -7.61
CA PHE A 119 -0.32 -1.94 -7.16
C PHE A 119 -1.35 -0.86 -7.45
N TYR A 120 -1.75 -0.13 -6.43
CA TYR A 120 -2.81 0.88 -6.46
C TYR A 120 -2.29 2.23 -6.00
N VAL A 121 -2.78 3.31 -6.63
CA VAL A 121 -2.39 4.68 -6.28
C VAL A 121 -3.63 5.52 -6.04
N LEU A 122 -3.68 6.23 -4.93
CA LEU A 122 -4.77 7.15 -4.64
C LEU A 122 -4.28 8.42 -3.95
N GLY A 123 -4.96 9.53 -4.21
CA GLY A 123 -4.59 10.81 -3.62
C GLY A 123 -5.66 11.87 -3.78
N MET A 124 -5.51 12.95 -3.01
CA MET A 124 -6.48 14.04 -2.95
C MET A 124 -5.81 15.39 -3.17
N SER A 125 -6.50 16.32 -3.85
CA SER A 125 -6.00 17.67 -4.07
C SER A 125 -4.66 17.65 -4.82
N MET A 126 -3.59 18.23 -4.28
CA MET A 126 -2.24 18.06 -4.82
C MET A 126 -1.87 16.57 -5.01
N GLY A 127 -2.32 15.68 -4.11
CA GLY A 127 -2.16 14.22 -4.28
C GLY A 127 -3.04 13.65 -5.39
N GLY A 128 -4.20 14.24 -5.65
CA GLY A 128 -5.04 13.89 -6.81
C GLY A 128 -4.35 14.22 -8.13
N TYR A 129 -3.68 15.37 -8.22
CA TYR A 129 -2.80 15.71 -9.35
C TYR A 129 -1.66 14.72 -9.46
N GLY A 130 -0.95 14.46 -8.35
CA GLY A 130 0.15 13.48 -8.34
C GLY A 130 -0.28 12.08 -8.76
N THR A 131 -1.50 11.66 -8.39
CA THR A 131 -2.06 10.37 -8.80
C THR A 131 -2.26 10.32 -10.31
N LEU A 132 -2.89 11.33 -10.89
CA LEU A 132 -3.14 11.38 -12.34
C LEU A 132 -1.83 11.47 -13.14
N ASP A 133 -0.89 12.31 -12.71
CA ASP A 133 0.42 12.43 -13.37
C ASP A 133 1.24 11.14 -13.26
N PHE A 134 1.18 10.46 -12.10
CA PHE A 134 1.85 9.18 -11.90
C PHE A 134 1.28 8.07 -12.81
N VAL A 135 -0.05 7.95 -12.83
CA VAL A 135 -0.75 6.93 -13.65
C VAL A 135 -0.53 7.19 -15.13
N ALA A 136 -0.59 8.45 -15.59
CA ALA A 136 -0.31 8.80 -16.98
C ALA A 136 1.12 8.47 -17.40
N THR A 137 2.08 8.52 -16.43
CA THR A 137 3.50 8.21 -16.67
C THR A 137 3.78 6.70 -16.64
N TYR A 138 3.10 5.94 -15.77
CA TYR A 138 3.35 4.52 -15.53
C TYR A 138 2.07 3.67 -15.59
N PRO A 139 1.29 3.73 -16.68
CA PRO A 139 -0.01 3.04 -16.77
C PRO A 139 0.13 1.51 -16.71
N ASP A 140 1.27 0.96 -17.14
CA ASP A 140 1.59 -0.46 -17.13
C ASP A 140 1.95 -1.02 -15.74
N LYS A 141 2.12 -0.14 -14.74
CA LYS A 141 2.46 -0.54 -13.37
C LYS A 141 1.25 -0.52 -12.43
N VAL A 142 0.20 0.23 -12.75
CA VAL A 142 -0.91 0.52 -11.85
C VAL A 142 -2.12 -0.37 -12.16
N ALA A 143 -2.57 -1.16 -11.20
CA ALA A 143 -3.75 -2.02 -11.33
C ALA A 143 -5.05 -1.21 -11.33
N ALA A 144 -5.17 -0.22 -10.44
CA ALA A 144 -6.24 0.76 -10.42
C ALA A 144 -5.81 2.02 -9.66
N ALA A 145 -6.48 3.13 -9.93
CA ALA A 145 -6.18 4.40 -9.25
C ALA A 145 -7.44 5.20 -8.90
N MET A 146 -7.33 6.02 -7.84
CA MET A 146 -8.41 6.89 -7.41
C MET A 146 -7.89 8.31 -7.18
N ALA A 147 -8.40 9.27 -7.96
CA ALA A 147 -8.00 10.68 -7.87
C ALA A 147 -9.14 11.53 -7.35
N MET A 148 -8.94 12.18 -6.20
CA MET A 148 -9.95 13.04 -5.57
C MET A 148 -9.59 14.51 -5.73
N CYS A 149 -10.54 15.30 -6.22
CA CYS A 149 -10.46 16.77 -6.42
C CYS A 149 -9.10 17.22 -6.97
N GLY A 150 -8.61 16.56 -8.00
CA GLY A 150 -7.35 16.84 -8.69
C GLY A 150 -7.58 17.33 -10.12
N GLY A 151 -6.47 17.48 -10.82
CA GLY A 151 -6.33 17.66 -12.25
C GLY A 151 -5.07 16.93 -12.71
N ALA A 152 -4.60 17.16 -13.93
CA ALA A 152 -3.31 16.70 -14.40
C ALA A 152 -2.39 17.89 -14.66
N THR A 153 -1.09 17.75 -14.41
CA THR A 153 -0.06 18.70 -14.81
C THR A 153 0.70 18.23 -16.04
N THR A 154 0.66 16.94 -16.32
CA THR A 154 1.20 16.35 -17.55
C THR A 154 0.41 16.81 -18.78
N THR A 155 1.10 16.98 -19.89
CA THR A 155 0.49 17.33 -21.19
C THR A 155 -0.12 16.13 -21.89
N SER A 156 0.27 14.91 -21.54
CA SER A 156 -0.26 13.68 -22.12
C SER A 156 -1.00 12.88 -21.04
N VAL A 157 -2.31 12.75 -21.22
CA VAL A 157 -3.19 12.00 -20.31
C VAL A 157 -3.66 10.67 -20.89
N CYS A 158 -3.26 10.32 -22.12
CA CYS A 158 -3.79 9.15 -22.82
C CYS A 158 -3.49 7.83 -22.07
N GLY A 159 -2.38 7.74 -21.32
CA GLY A 159 -2.09 6.59 -20.48
C GLY A 159 -3.14 6.33 -19.40
N LEU A 160 -3.93 7.34 -19.01
CA LEU A 160 -5.02 7.17 -18.04
C LEU A 160 -6.13 6.22 -18.57
N ASN A 161 -6.31 6.16 -19.89
CA ASN A 161 -7.31 5.27 -20.51
C ASN A 161 -6.95 3.77 -20.38
N GLU A 162 -5.71 3.46 -20.03
CA GLU A 162 -5.23 2.09 -19.87
C GLU A 162 -5.50 1.52 -18.46
N VAL A 163 -5.86 2.38 -17.51
CA VAL A 163 -5.95 2.03 -16.08
C VAL A 163 -7.39 2.18 -15.58
N PRO A 164 -7.96 1.20 -14.83
CA PRO A 164 -9.15 1.42 -14.04
C PRO A 164 -8.98 2.65 -13.16
N LEU A 165 -9.68 3.72 -13.50
CA LEU A 165 -9.51 5.03 -12.86
C LEU A 165 -10.84 5.54 -12.31
N TRP A 166 -10.83 5.92 -11.04
CA TRP A 166 -11.98 6.55 -10.39
C TRP A 166 -11.65 7.99 -10.00
N ILE A 167 -12.20 8.93 -10.72
CA ILE A 167 -12.09 10.36 -10.42
C ILE A 167 -13.31 10.77 -9.60
N ILE A 168 -13.09 11.44 -8.46
CA ILE A 168 -14.12 11.89 -7.54
C ILE A 168 -13.93 13.38 -7.28
N HIS A 169 -14.98 14.19 -7.44
CA HIS A 169 -14.90 15.63 -7.20
C HIS A 169 -16.20 16.17 -6.61
N GLY A 170 -16.07 17.04 -5.63
CA GLY A 170 -17.22 17.73 -5.03
C GLY A 170 -17.63 18.97 -5.82
N THR A 171 -18.92 19.17 -6.09
CA THR A 171 -19.37 20.33 -6.88
C THR A 171 -19.33 21.65 -6.10
N ALA A 172 -19.17 21.60 -4.76
CA ALA A 172 -18.98 22.77 -3.90
C ALA A 172 -17.50 22.96 -3.48
N ASP A 173 -16.58 22.36 -4.22
CA ASP A 173 -15.15 22.54 -3.99
C ASP A 173 -14.70 23.93 -4.47
N THR A 174 -14.32 24.78 -3.52
CA THR A 174 -13.82 26.15 -3.78
C THR A 174 -12.30 26.23 -3.80
N ALA A 175 -11.59 25.19 -3.34
CA ALA A 175 -10.12 25.16 -3.35
C ALA A 175 -9.57 24.67 -4.69
N VAL A 176 -10.18 23.60 -5.23
CA VAL A 176 -9.89 23.08 -6.58
C VAL A 176 -11.24 22.99 -7.32
N PRO A 177 -11.50 23.86 -8.30
CA PRO A 177 -12.75 23.80 -9.04
C PRO A 177 -12.94 22.45 -9.74
N VAL A 178 -14.18 21.93 -9.75
CA VAL A 178 -14.53 20.65 -10.38
C VAL A 178 -14.14 20.59 -11.86
N SER A 179 -14.02 21.73 -12.53
CA SER A 179 -13.54 21.85 -13.90
C SER A 179 -12.13 21.28 -14.09
N ARG A 180 -11.29 21.25 -13.06
CA ARG A 180 -9.96 20.64 -13.16
C ARG A 180 -10.02 19.15 -13.45
N SER A 181 -10.89 18.41 -12.75
CA SER A 181 -11.15 16.98 -13.06
C SER A 181 -11.92 16.81 -14.38
N GLN A 182 -12.88 17.73 -14.67
CA GLN A 182 -13.60 17.66 -15.93
C GLN A 182 -12.67 17.77 -17.15
N ASN A 183 -11.72 18.71 -17.11
CA ASN A 183 -10.74 18.90 -18.20
C ASN A 183 -9.90 17.64 -18.43
N VAL A 184 -9.56 16.89 -17.37
CA VAL A 184 -8.85 15.60 -17.51
C VAL A 184 -9.75 14.57 -18.20
N VAL A 185 -11.01 14.48 -17.80
CA VAL A 185 -11.99 13.53 -18.40
C VAL A 185 -12.23 13.87 -19.87
N ASP A 186 -12.32 15.15 -20.21
CA ASP A 186 -12.50 15.61 -21.57
C ASP A 186 -11.27 15.23 -22.44
N ALA A 187 -10.07 15.50 -21.94
CA ALA A 187 -8.81 15.14 -22.60
C ALA A 187 -8.64 13.60 -22.75
N MET A 188 -9.06 12.83 -21.74
CA MET A 188 -9.09 11.35 -21.84
C MET A 188 -10.03 10.88 -22.95
N SER A 189 -11.17 11.55 -23.12
CA SER A 189 -12.14 11.22 -24.17
C SER A 189 -11.59 11.52 -25.56
N GLU A 190 -10.76 12.55 -25.70
CA GLU A 190 -10.03 12.84 -26.93
C GLU A 190 -8.97 11.79 -27.28
N CYS A 191 -8.41 11.11 -26.26
CA CYS A 191 -7.47 10.01 -26.46
C CYS A 191 -8.12 8.68 -26.88
N GLY A 192 -9.43 8.51 -26.72
CA GLY A 192 -10.15 7.30 -27.12
C GLY A 192 -11.10 6.73 -26.07
N ASP A 193 -11.20 5.40 -25.99
CA ASP A 193 -12.17 4.70 -25.12
C ASP A 193 -11.90 4.94 -23.63
N THR A 194 -12.92 5.42 -22.93
CA THR A 194 -12.92 5.65 -21.48
C THR A 194 -13.64 4.55 -20.70
N CYS A 195 -13.72 3.33 -21.21
CA CYS A 195 -14.42 2.21 -20.56
C CYS A 195 -13.86 1.85 -19.16
N ARG A 196 -12.65 2.35 -18.83
CA ARG A 196 -11.98 2.16 -17.56
C ARG A 196 -12.13 3.35 -16.60
N LEU A 197 -12.92 4.37 -16.98
CA LEU A 197 -13.13 5.58 -16.19
C LEU A 197 -14.48 5.57 -15.46
N ILE A 198 -14.45 5.89 -14.17
CA ILE A 198 -15.60 6.35 -13.39
C ILE A 198 -15.34 7.82 -13.01
N PHE A 199 -16.29 8.70 -13.30
CA PHE A 199 -16.24 10.09 -12.84
C PHE A 199 -17.45 10.43 -11.96
N ASN A 200 -17.24 10.52 -10.64
CA ASN A 200 -18.27 10.91 -9.69
C ASN A 200 -18.18 12.39 -9.34
N LYS A 201 -19.20 13.15 -9.71
CA LYS A 201 -19.42 14.53 -9.23
C LYS A 201 -20.37 14.49 -8.03
N LEU A 202 -19.84 14.77 -6.83
CA LEU A 202 -20.60 14.72 -5.59
C LEU A 202 -21.26 16.07 -5.30
N LYS A 203 -22.58 16.12 -5.49
CA LYS A 203 -23.36 17.37 -5.33
C LYS A 203 -23.25 17.92 -3.90
N GLY A 204 -22.84 19.20 -3.80
CA GLY A 204 -22.73 19.92 -2.54
C GLY A 204 -21.57 19.52 -1.64
N VAL A 205 -20.68 18.63 -2.10
CA VAL A 205 -19.49 18.23 -1.35
C VAL A 205 -18.38 19.27 -1.57
N ASN A 206 -17.77 19.73 -0.48
CA ASN A 206 -16.63 20.65 -0.49
C ASN A 206 -15.29 19.88 -0.50
N HIS A 207 -14.19 20.62 -0.63
CA HIS A 207 -12.84 20.09 -0.72
C HIS A 207 -12.49 19.15 0.44
N THR A 208 -12.59 19.63 1.67
CA THR A 208 -12.13 18.87 2.86
C THR A 208 -12.92 17.61 3.11
N ARG A 209 -14.22 17.59 2.75
CA ARG A 209 -15.07 16.43 2.95
C ARG A 209 -14.66 15.24 2.10
N LEU A 210 -13.98 15.46 0.97
CA LEU A 210 -13.48 14.38 0.12
C LEU A 210 -12.42 13.50 0.80
N ALA A 211 -11.72 14.00 1.82
CA ALA A 211 -10.81 13.19 2.61
C ALA A 211 -11.50 11.98 3.28
N ARG A 212 -12.83 12.02 3.45
CA ARG A 212 -13.61 10.92 4.02
C ARG A 212 -13.59 9.65 3.15
N VAL A 213 -13.32 9.79 1.85
CA VAL A 213 -13.21 8.66 0.91
C VAL A 213 -12.12 7.69 1.34
N PHE A 214 -11.03 8.14 1.95
CA PHE A 214 -9.95 7.27 2.43
C PHE A 214 -10.37 6.32 3.58
N TYR A 215 -11.50 6.56 4.20
CA TYR A 215 -11.99 5.76 5.34
C TYR A 215 -13.12 4.81 4.97
N LEU A 216 -13.61 4.86 3.73
CA LEU A 216 -14.64 3.96 3.23
C LEU A 216 -14.06 2.58 2.90
N GLU A 217 -14.72 1.50 3.30
CA GLU A 217 -14.39 0.13 2.86
C GLU A 217 -14.50 0.02 1.35
N GLN A 218 -15.54 0.59 0.76
CA GLN A 218 -15.79 0.59 -0.68
C GLN A 218 -14.63 1.15 -1.51
N THR A 219 -13.80 2.04 -0.92
CA THR A 219 -12.58 2.54 -1.57
C THR A 219 -11.61 1.40 -1.84
N TYR A 220 -11.37 0.56 -0.84
CA TYR A 220 -10.42 -0.55 -0.93
C TYR A 220 -11.01 -1.76 -1.65
N ASP A 221 -12.30 -2.05 -1.46
CA ASP A 221 -13.03 -3.09 -2.19
C ASP A 221 -12.95 -2.84 -3.70
N TRP A 222 -13.18 -1.58 -4.11
CA TRP A 222 -13.08 -1.22 -5.51
C TRP A 222 -11.63 -1.34 -6.03
N LEU A 223 -10.64 -0.80 -5.31
CA LEU A 223 -9.24 -0.93 -5.72
C LEU A 223 -8.85 -2.41 -5.86
N PHE A 224 -9.15 -3.23 -4.85
CA PHE A 224 -8.74 -4.63 -4.79
C PHE A 224 -9.50 -5.54 -5.76
N SER A 225 -10.60 -5.08 -6.34
CA SER A 225 -11.31 -5.79 -7.41
C SER A 225 -10.58 -5.76 -8.76
N HIS A 226 -9.50 -4.98 -8.89
CA HIS A 226 -8.73 -4.83 -10.12
C HIS A 226 -7.33 -5.45 -10.00
N SER A 227 -6.80 -5.94 -11.13
CA SER A 227 -5.45 -6.49 -11.25
C SER A 227 -4.90 -6.22 -12.64
N LEU A 228 -3.58 -6.15 -12.80
CA LEU A 228 -2.92 -6.11 -14.12
C LEU A 228 -3.16 -7.41 -14.92
N ASN A 229 -3.47 -8.51 -14.22
CA ASN A 229 -3.82 -9.80 -14.86
C ASN A 229 -5.24 -9.84 -15.44
N ASP A 230 -6.09 -8.85 -15.13
CA ASP A 230 -7.40 -8.72 -15.77
C ASP A 230 -7.20 -8.08 -17.17
N SER A 231 -7.36 -8.87 -18.22
CA SER A 231 -7.15 -8.42 -19.59
C SER A 231 -8.15 -7.34 -20.03
N ALA A 232 -9.38 -7.36 -19.52
CA ALA A 232 -10.40 -6.38 -19.88
C ALA A 232 -10.22 -5.07 -19.11
N ARG A 233 -9.86 -5.12 -17.84
CA ARG A 233 -9.68 -3.98 -16.94
C ARG A 233 -10.83 -2.97 -16.98
N ARG A 234 -12.06 -3.43 -17.31
CA ARG A 234 -13.24 -2.57 -17.40
C ARG A 234 -13.76 -2.25 -16.01
N VAL A 235 -14.30 -1.05 -15.83
CA VAL A 235 -14.91 -0.66 -14.56
C VAL A 235 -16.43 -0.83 -14.61
N ASN A 236 -17.00 -1.17 -13.44
CA ASN A 236 -18.44 -1.11 -13.25
C ASN A 236 -18.82 0.33 -12.92
N ARG A 237 -19.41 1.04 -13.88
CA ARG A 237 -19.80 2.45 -13.74
C ARG A 237 -20.97 2.68 -12.77
N ASN A 238 -21.60 1.62 -12.28
CA ASN A 238 -22.62 1.72 -11.23
C ASN A 238 -21.98 1.89 -9.83
N TYR A 239 -20.67 1.72 -9.72
CA TYR A 239 -19.96 2.05 -8.49
C TYR A 239 -20.00 3.56 -8.25
N SER A 240 -20.47 3.97 -7.09
CA SER A 240 -20.52 5.39 -6.70
C SER A 240 -20.37 5.56 -5.21
N ILE A 241 -19.66 6.61 -4.81
CA ILE A 241 -19.65 7.09 -3.43
C ILE A 241 -20.75 8.11 -3.30
N THR A 242 -21.51 8.01 -2.22
CA THR A 242 -22.64 8.93 -1.93
C THR A 242 -22.34 9.79 -0.71
N ASN A 243 -23.06 10.91 -0.58
CA ASN A 243 -22.98 11.73 0.62
C ASN A 243 -23.38 10.96 1.90
N ALA A 244 -24.32 10.02 1.79
CA ALA A 244 -24.76 9.19 2.91
C ALA A 244 -23.62 8.29 3.42
N LEU A 245 -22.90 7.61 2.53
CA LEU A 245 -21.74 6.81 2.90
C LEU A 245 -20.67 7.64 3.62
N MET A 246 -20.41 8.86 3.15
CA MET A 246 -19.41 9.74 3.77
C MET A 246 -19.85 10.34 5.11
N ASN A 247 -21.18 10.40 5.42
CA ASN A 247 -21.63 11.01 6.67
C ASN A 247 -21.16 10.25 7.89
N ASN A 248 -21.28 8.93 7.85
CA ASN A 248 -21.10 8.04 9.00
C ASN A 248 -19.77 7.28 8.97
N VAL A 249 -18.85 7.66 8.08
CA VAL A 249 -17.60 6.93 7.82
C VAL A 249 -16.66 6.82 9.02
N TYR A 250 -16.87 7.61 10.06
CA TYR A 250 -16.07 7.59 11.28
C TYR A 250 -16.73 6.85 12.44
N ASP A 251 -18.01 6.46 12.32
CA ASP A 251 -18.80 5.95 13.44
C ASP A 251 -18.30 4.57 13.91
N ASP A 252 -17.75 3.79 13.01
CA ASP A 252 -17.16 2.47 13.27
C ASP A 252 -15.64 2.49 13.50
N LEU A 253 -14.99 3.65 13.36
CA LEU A 253 -13.53 3.77 13.45
C LEU A 253 -13.07 4.11 14.86
N GLN A 254 -12.22 3.27 15.42
CA GLN A 254 -11.58 3.43 16.72
C GLN A 254 -10.06 3.43 16.58
N ASN A 255 -9.36 4.04 17.51
CA ASN A 255 -7.90 3.94 17.54
C ASN A 255 -7.48 2.48 17.65
N ASN A 256 -6.57 2.05 16.79
CA ASN A 256 -5.99 0.71 16.83
C ASN A 256 -4.77 0.67 17.77
N PRO A 257 -4.89 0.14 19.01
CA PRO A 257 -3.77 0.09 19.94
C PRO A 257 -2.73 -0.97 19.56
N ASN A 258 -3.05 -1.86 18.63
CA ASN A 258 -2.20 -3.00 18.26
C ASN A 258 -1.16 -2.65 17.19
N ILE A 259 -1.19 -1.43 16.62
CA ILE A 259 -0.19 -1.00 15.65
C ILE A 259 1.08 -0.56 16.37
N LYS A 260 2.18 -1.25 16.10
CA LYS A 260 3.50 -0.83 16.58
C LYS A 260 4.09 0.21 15.64
N VAL A 261 4.30 1.42 16.15
CA VAL A 261 5.02 2.49 15.44
C VAL A 261 6.51 2.32 15.67
N LEU A 262 7.29 2.24 14.61
CA LEU A 262 8.71 1.92 14.62
C LEU A 262 9.47 2.88 13.71
N GLU A 263 10.65 3.32 14.14
CA GLU A 263 11.62 3.89 13.20
C GLU A 263 12.21 2.78 12.33
N TRP A 264 12.22 3.02 11.03
CA TRP A 264 12.85 2.09 10.13
C TRP A 264 14.37 2.10 10.35
N ASN A 265 14.93 0.97 10.79
CA ASN A 265 16.35 0.84 11.03
C ASN A 265 17.00 0.01 9.93
N LYS A 266 17.97 0.60 9.23
CA LYS A 266 18.74 -0.05 8.15
C LYS A 266 19.36 -1.39 8.60
N SER A 267 19.66 -1.55 9.91
CA SER A 267 20.20 -2.80 10.46
C SER A 267 19.17 -3.94 10.52
N GLU A 268 17.86 -3.64 10.51
CA GLU A 268 16.76 -4.62 10.58
C GLU A 268 16.19 -4.95 9.19
N VAL A 269 16.41 -4.09 8.20
CA VAL A 269 15.81 -4.21 6.90
C VAL A 269 16.61 -5.09 5.97
N GLY A 270 15.89 -5.89 5.22
CA GLY A 270 16.46 -6.93 4.39
C GLY A 270 16.77 -8.23 5.15
N LYS A 271 16.56 -8.28 6.47
CA LYS A 271 16.61 -9.53 7.22
C LYS A 271 15.31 -10.31 6.98
N ARG A 272 15.28 -11.10 5.94
CA ARG A 272 14.28 -12.15 5.82
C ARG A 272 14.67 -13.32 6.69
N TYR A 273 13.71 -13.86 7.43
CA TYR A 273 13.92 -15.04 8.27
C TYR A 273 13.03 -16.18 7.78
N TYR A 274 13.60 -17.35 7.78
CA TYR A 274 12.91 -18.60 7.50
C TYR A 274 12.88 -19.45 8.79
N VAL A 275 11.75 -20.03 9.11
CA VAL A 275 11.63 -20.96 10.23
C VAL A 275 11.83 -22.36 9.71
N VAL A 276 12.86 -23.04 10.19
CA VAL A 276 13.23 -24.41 9.77
C VAL A 276 12.08 -25.37 10.07
N LYS A 277 11.64 -26.09 9.05
CA LYS A 277 10.60 -27.12 9.12
C LYS A 277 11.22 -28.51 9.13
N LYS A 278 10.45 -29.53 9.54
CA LYS A 278 10.87 -30.92 9.48
C LYS A 278 11.18 -31.33 8.02
N GLY A 279 12.36 -31.90 7.78
CA GLY A 279 12.81 -32.30 6.43
C GLY A 279 13.49 -31.18 5.62
N ASP A 280 13.77 -30.02 6.23
CA ASP A 280 14.53 -28.97 5.57
C ASP A 280 16.02 -29.26 5.56
N SER A 281 16.68 -28.78 4.50
CA SER A 281 18.14 -28.69 4.39
C SER A 281 18.54 -27.25 4.04
N LEU A 282 19.78 -26.89 4.31
CA LEU A 282 20.31 -25.58 3.92
C LEU A 282 20.16 -25.32 2.41
N SER A 283 20.34 -26.35 1.58
CA SER A 283 20.19 -26.24 0.12
C SER A 283 18.75 -25.95 -0.27
N LYS A 284 17.77 -26.66 0.32
CA LYS A 284 16.34 -26.44 0.07
C LYS A 284 15.93 -25.03 0.49
N ILE A 285 16.31 -24.62 1.71
CA ILE A 285 16.02 -23.27 2.22
C ILE A 285 16.65 -22.20 1.34
N ALA A 286 17.88 -22.42 0.83
CA ALA A 286 18.55 -21.48 -0.05
C ALA A 286 17.79 -21.28 -1.37
N VAL A 287 17.37 -22.38 -2.01
CA VAL A 287 16.59 -22.35 -3.26
C VAL A 287 15.24 -21.65 -3.05
N GLU A 288 14.49 -22.04 -2.03
CA GLU A 288 13.16 -21.48 -1.73
C GLU A 288 13.20 -19.99 -1.39
N ASN A 289 14.35 -19.46 -0.95
CA ASN A 289 14.52 -18.07 -0.55
C ASN A 289 15.41 -17.26 -1.51
N ASN A 290 15.68 -17.78 -2.71
CA ASN A 290 16.53 -17.12 -3.73
C ASN A 290 17.87 -16.63 -3.15
N THR A 291 18.54 -17.51 -2.39
CA THR A 291 19.83 -17.25 -1.76
C THR A 291 20.80 -18.43 -1.95
N THR A 292 21.98 -18.36 -1.38
CA THR A 292 22.96 -19.45 -1.45
C THR A 292 23.22 -20.06 -0.07
N VAL A 293 23.59 -21.33 -0.03
CA VAL A 293 23.99 -22.01 1.22
C VAL A 293 25.14 -21.27 1.90
N SER A 294 26.10 -20.75 1.12
CA SER A 294 27.22 -19.97 1.66
C SER A 294 26.75 -18.70 2.37
N LEU A 295 25.81 -17.97 1.75
CA LEU A 295 25.23 -16.75 2.36
C LEU A 295 24.38 -17.07 3.59
N LEU A 296 23.58 -18.15 3.56
CA LEU A 296 22.84 -18.63 4.74
C LEU A 296 23.78 -18.93 5.92
N CYS A 297 24.86 -19.63 5.66
CA CYS A 297 25.86 -19.94 6.70
C CYS A 297 26.49 -18.68 7.27
N LYS A 298 26.88 -17.73 6.41
CA LYS A 298 27.48 -16.44 6.81
C LYS A 298 26.51 -15.59 7.64
N LEU A 299 25.26 -15.46 7.20
CA LEU A 299 24.23 -14.64 7.87
C LEU A 299 23.85 -15.16 9.26
N ASN A 300 23.93 -16.49 9.44
CA ASN A 300 23.48 -17.14 10.68
C ASN A 300 24.65 -17.64 11.56
N LYS A 301 25.91 -17.40 11.14
CA LYS A 301 27.11 -17.88 11.82
C LYS A 301 27.08 -19.40 12.07
N ILE A 302 26.66 -20.15 11.05
CA ILE A 302 26.58 -21.62 11.07
C ILE A 302 27.48 -22.21 9.98
N LYS A 303 27.85 -23.48 10.15
CA LYS A 303 28.61 -24.25 9.15
C LYS A 303 27.65 -25.06 8.29
N LYS A 304 28.09 -25.44 7.07
CA LYS A 304 27.31 -26.33 6.18
C LYS A 304 26.96 -27.69 6.79
N THR A 305 27.78 -28.12 7.75
CA THR A 305 27.64 -29.40 8.47
C THR A 305 26.80 -29.32 9.72
N ASP A 306 26.34 -28.11 10.11
CA ASP A 306 25.52 -27.95 11.33
C ASP A 306 24.13 -28.51 11.13
N ASN A 307 23.63 -29.25 12.12
CA ASN A 307 22.28 -29.77 12.12
C ASN A 307 21.26 -28.67 12.30
N LEU A 308 20.31 -28.58 11.38
CA LEU A 308 19.20 -27.65 11.46
C LEU A 308 18.14 -28.15 12.47
N LYS A 309 17.92 -27.37 13.53
CA LYS A 309 16.83 -27.67 14.47
C LYS A 309 15.52 -27.11 13.93
N VAL A 310 14.48 -27.95 13.87
CA VAL A 310 13.11 -27.54 13.53
C VAL A 310 12.66 -26.42 14.49
N GLY A 311 12.03 -25.39 13.96
CA GLY A 311 11.65 -24.18 14.69
C GLY A 311 12.75 -23.12 14.80
N LYS A 312 14.01 -23.44 14.43
CA LYS A 312 15.07 -22.43 14.40
C LYS A 312 14.78 -21.37 13.33
N LYS A 313 14.89 -20.11 13.70
CA LYS A 313 14.76 -18.98 12.80
C LYS A 313 16.11 -18.71 12.13
N LEU A 314 16.18 -18.84 10.80
CA LEU A 314 17.38 -18.56 10.01
C LEU A 314 17.19 -17.29 9.22
N ARG A 315 18.16 -16.39 9.27
CA ARG A 315 18.21 -15.23 8.38
C ARG A 315 18.54 -15.69 6.97
N VAL A 316 17.69 -15.36 5.97
CA VAL A 316 17.84 -15.80 4.57
C VAL A 316 18.23 -14.65 3.62
N LYS A 317 18.11 -13.41 4.12
CA LYS A 317 18.58 -12.20 3.42
C LYS A 317 19.07 -11.14 4.43
#